data_11d86c88aed607be2f7513dbbda5ca24
#
_entry.id   11d86c88aed607be2f7513dbbda5ca24
#
_cell.length_a   1.000
_cell.length_b   1.000
_cell.length_c   1.000
_cell.angle_alpha   90.00
_cell.angle_beta   90.00
_cell.angle_gamma   90.00
#
_symmetry.space_group_name_H-M   'P 1'
#
loop_
_entity.id
_entity.type
_entity.pdbx_description
1 polymer ?
#
loop_
_entity_poly.entity_id
_entity_poly.type
_entity_poly.pdbx_seq_one_letter_code
_entity_poly.pdbx_strand_id
1 'polypeptide(L)'
;VATAASMNGYPSSIGAVLRDGLKCTVPATPPVLIIGDTDLLSAAPPELTGSGYADLLAKPCSVADWILAREVAGEGFEEEPLRIMDGVVEAVVAAADGIAALNPASVESLMLGLTLSGLSMAAAGTSQPASGAEHLISHFWDMLGHRDSWRLDLHGRQVGVACIMISALRERLLSLEE
;
A
#
# COMPACT_ATOMS: atom_id res chain seq x y z
N VAL A 1 10.45 13.43 9.13
CA VAL A 1 9.25 13.46 9.98
C VAL A 1 8.05 13.19 9.09
N ALA A 2 7.23 12.18 9.43
CA ALA A 2 5.97 11.92 8.76
C ALA A 2 4.91 12.94 9.21
N THR A 3 4.13 13.48 8.28
CA THR A 3 3.10 14.49 8.54
C THR A 3 1.67 13.93 8.42
N ALA A 4 1.51 12.72 7.94
CA ALA A 4 0.25 11.97 7.88
C ALA A 4 0.56 10.47 7.76
N ALA A 5 -0.32 9.59 8.25
CA ALA A 5 -0.26 8.15 8.01
C ALA A 5 -0.99 7.81 6.70
N SER A 6 -0.39 8.15 5.54
CA SER A 6 -1.09 8.21 4.25
C SER A 6 -0.70 7.14 3.22
N MET A 7 0.40 6.43 3.42
CA MET A 7 0.94 5.41 2.49
C MET A 7 2.11 4.65 3.11
N ASN A 8 2.57 3.57 2.48
CA ASN A 8 3.58 2.66 3.02
C ASN A 8 5.04 2.92 2.57
N GLY A 9 5.30 3.94 1.78
CA GLY A 9 6.62 4.19 1.18
C GLY A 9 7.68 4.84 2.09
N TYR A 10 7.40 5.09 3.37
CA TYR A 10 8.34 5.80 4.27
C TYR A 10 9.72 5.15 4.36
N PRO A 11 9.88 3.83 4.53
CA PRO A 11 11.18 3.17 4.59
C PRO A 11 11.68 2.67 3.23
N SER A 12 11.04 3.03 2.13
CA SER A 12 11.32 2.46 0.82
C SER A 12 12.70 2.86 0.28
N SER A 13 13.37 1.91 -0.35
CA SER A 13 14.59 2.12 -1.15
C SER A 13 14.29 2.45 -2.63
N ILE A 14 13.02 2.58 -2.98
CA ILE A 14 12.54 2.94 -4.32
C ILE A 14 11.47 4.02 -4.23
N GLY A 15 11.35 4.83 -5.27
CA GLY A 15 10.30 5.82 -5.43
C GLY A 15 9.53 5.60 -6.73
N ALA A 16 8.21 5.61 -6.67
CA ALA A 16 7.36 5.62 -7.86
C ALA A 16 7.11 7.07 -8.28
N VAL A 17 7.74 7.50 -9.37
CA VAL A 17 7.65 8.86 -9.88
C VAL A 17 6.99 8.91 -11.24
N LEU A 18 6.36 10.03 -11.57
CA LEU A 18 5.85 10.28 -12.90
C LEU A 18 6.95 11.01 -13.70
N ARG A 19 7.41 10.41 -14.78
CA ARG A 19 8.38 11.00 -15.72
C ARG A 19 7.79 10.97 -17.13
N ASP A 20 7.63 12.13 -17.75
CA ASP A 20 7.09 12.27 -19.10
C ASP A 20 5.73 11.54 -19.29
N GLY A 21 4.88 11.59 -18.25
CA GLY A 21 3.57 10.93 -18.25
C GLY A 21 3.58 9.44 -17.96
N LEU A 22 4.74 8.83 -17.75
CA LEU A 22 4.88 7.41 -17.40
C LEU A 22 5.25 7.24 -15.92
N LYS A 23 4.62 6.29 -15.26
CA LYS A 23 4.96 5.91 -13.88
C LYS A 23 6.22 5.05 -13.94
N CYS A 24 7.30 5.54 -13.34
CA CYS A 24 8.61 4.91 -13.32
C CYS A 24 9.03 4.62 -11.88
N THR A 25 9.62 3.45 -11.66
CA THR A 25 10.28 3.13 -10.39
C THR A 25 11.74 3.57 -10.47
N VAL A 26 12.16 4.37 -9.52
CA VAL A 26 13.55 4.86 -9.43
C VAL A 26 14.18 4.46 -8.10
N PRO A 27 15.48 4.13 -8.07
CA PRO A 27 16.18 3.89 -6.80
C PRO A 27 16.16 5.14 -5.93
N ALA A 28 15.96 4.95 -4.63
CA ALA A 28 15.99 5.99 -3.61
C ALA A 28 16.83 5.53 -2.41
N THR A 29 17.36 6.46 -1.64
CA THR A 29 18.03 6.13 -0.40
C THR A 29 17.00 6.10 0.72
N PRO A 30 16.81 4.97 1.43
CA PRO A 30 15.89 4.91 2.54
C PRO A 30 16.35 5.87 3.67
N PRO A 31 15.41 6.42 4.44
CA PRO A 31 15.74 7.30 5.55
C PRO A 31 16.45 6.50 6.67
N VAL A 32 17.39 7.14 7.35
CA VAL A 32 18.05 6.55 8.52
C VAL A 32 17.16 6.55 9.77
N LEU A 33 16.09 7.36 9.78
CA LEU A 33 15.14 7.49 10.88
C LEU A 33 13.78 7.96 10.33
N ILE A 34 12.73 7.32 10.80
CA ILE A 34 11.34 7.73 10.56
C ILE A 34 10.78 8.21 11.91
N ILE A 35 10.29 9.44 11.95
CA ILE A 35 9.64 10.01 13.13
C ILE A 35 8.17 10.20 12.80
N GLY A 36 7.29 9.52 13.52
CA GLY A 36 5.86 9.69 13.51
C GLY A 36 5.40 10.28 14.85
N ASP A 37 5.12 11.58 14.87
CA ASP A 37 4.53 12.24 16.02
C ASP A 37 3.01 12.03 15.98
N THR A 38 2.45 11.36 16.99
CA THR A 38 1.03 10.97 17.01
C THR A 38 0.09 12.16 17.04
N ASP A 39 0.46 13.26 17.68
CA ASP A 39 -0.36 14.48 17.71
C ASP A 39 -0.41 15.10 16.31
N LEU A 40 0.74 15.15 15.62
CA LEU A 40 0.83 15.65 14.24
C LEU A 40 0.05 14.74 13.27
N LEU A 41 0.23 13.43 13.38
CA LEU A 41 -0.44 12.45 12.51
C LEU A 41 -1.96 12.47 12.68
N SER A 42 -2.45 12.60 13.93
CA SER A 42 -3.89 12.66 14.23
C SER A 42 -4.53 14.00 13.85
N ALA A 43 -3.73 15.07 13.74
CA ALA A 43 -4.19 16.36 13.25
C ALA A 43 -4.19 16.46 11.71
N ALA A 44 -3.70 15.44 11.00
CA ALA A 44 -3.70 15.42 9.55
C ALA A 44 -5.14 15.33 8.99
N PRO A 45 -5.39 15.83 7.77
CA PRO A 45 -6.68 15.67 7.10
C PRO A 45 -7.12 14.19 7.07
N PRO A 46 -8.38 13.86 7.45
CA PRO A 46 -8.85 12.48 7.58
C PRO A 46 -8.76 11.68 6.29
N GLU A 47 -8.83 12.34 5.14
CA GLU A 47 -8.66 11.70 3.84
C GLU A 47 -7.25 11.13 3.63
N LEU A 48 -6.21 11.70 4.25
CA LEU A 48 -4.86 11.17 4.21
C LEU A 48 -4.73 9.90 5.06
N THR A 49 -5.31 9.91 6.24
CA THR A 49 -5.36 8.74 7.13
C THR A 49 -6.17 7.60 6.48
N GLY A 50 -7.33 7.94 5.89
CA GLY A 50 -8.13 6.99 5.11
C GLY A 50 -7.39 6.42 3.90
N SER A 51 -6.55 7.22 3.23
CA SER A 51 -5.66 6.77 2.16
C SER A 51 -4.67 5.72 2.67
N GLY A 52 -3.98 5.99 3.78
CA GLY A 52 -3.04 5.03 4.36
C GLY A 52 -3.72 3.74 4.83
N TYR A 53 -4.91 3.84 5.40
CA TYR A 53 -5.69 2.66 5.78
C TYR A 53 -6.00 1.78 4.58
N ALA A 54 -6.47 2.35 3.48
CA ALA A 54 -6.79 1.63 2.26
C ALA A 54 -5.54 1.04 1.58
N ASP A 55 -4.41 1.75 1.61
CA ASP A 55 -3.12 1.27 1.12
C ASP A 55 -2.62 0.04 1.90
N LEU A 56 -2.79 0.04 3.22
CA LEU A 56 -2.42 -1.12 4.04
C LEU A 56 -3.34 -2.33 3.81
N LEU A 57 -4.63 -2.10 3.60
CA LEU A 57 -5.60 -3.16 3.30
C LEU A 57 -5.38 -3.85 1.95
N ALA A 58 -4.58 -3.27 1.07
CA ALA A 58 -4.18 -3.90 -0.19
C ALA A 58 -3.24 -5.11 0.00
N LYS A 59 -2.63 -5.25 1.17
CA LYS A 59 -1.63 -6.28 1.47
C LYS A 59 -2.04 -7.71 1.09
N PRO A 60 -3.23 -8.23 1.46
CA PRO A 60 -3.65 -9.57 1.04
C PRO A 60 -3.76 -9.70 -0.49
N CYS A 61 -4.13 -8.63 -1.19
CA CYS A 61 -4.19 -8.62 -2.65
C CYS A 61 -2.80 -8.77 -3.27
N SER A 62 -1.84 -7.97 -2.83
CA SER A 62 -0.46 -8.01 -3.35
C SER A 62 0.22 -9.34 -3.07
N VAL A 63 0.04 -9.92 -1.88
CA VAL A 63 0.61 -11.24 -1.54
C VAL A 63 0.03 -12.33 -2.43
N ALA A 64 -1.28 -12.32 -2.68
CA ALA A 64 -1.92 -13.27 -3.58
C ALA A 64 -1.39 -13.14 -5.03
N ASP A 65 -1.12 -11.93 -5.51
CA ASP A 65 -0.51 -11.73 -6.82
C ASP A 65 0.96 -12.21 -6.86
N TRP A 66 1.71 -12.01 -5.79
CA TRP A 66 3.08 -12.49 -5.70
C TRP A 66 3.16 -14.02 -5.73
N ILE A 67 2.23 -14.69 -5.02
CA ILE A 67 2.08 -16.15 -5.09
C ILE A 67 1.70 -16.58 -6.52
N LEU A 68 0.74 -15.89 -7.15
CA LEU A 68 0.33 -16.18 -8.52
C LEU A 68 1.48 -16.01 -9.52
N ALA A 69 2.29 -14.96 -9.39
CA ALA A 69 3.46 -14.73 -10.22
C ALA A 69 4.50 -15.86 -10.08
N ARG A 70 4.70 -16.37 -8.86
CA ARG A 70 5.52 -17.57 -8.64
C ARG A 70 4.98 -18.78 -9.40
N GLU A 71 3.69 -19.09 -9.25
CA GLU A 71 3.09 -20.29 -9.83
C GLU A 71 2.98 -20.24 -11.37
N VAL A 72 2.70 -19.07 -11.93
CA VAL A 72 2.44 -18.92 -13.38
C VAL A 72 3.68 -18.52 -14.15
N ALA A 73 4.49 -17.62 -13.61
CA ALA A 73 5.65 -17.04 -14.29
C ALA A 73 7.01 -17.53 -13.74
N GLY A 74 7.02 -18.31 -12.66
CA GLY A 74 8.25 -18.77 -12.01
C GLY A 74 9.06 -17.65 -11.35
N GLU A 75 8.39 -16.56 -10.95
CA GLU A 75 9.04 -15.45 -10.26
C GLU A 75 9.49 -15.83 -8.85
N GLY A 76 10.51 -15.14 -8.34
CA GLY A 76 10.98 -15.35 -6.98
C GLY A 76 9.90 -14.99 -5.95
N PHE A 77 9.75 -15.83 -4.92
CA PHE A 77 8.86 -15.60 -3.81
C PHE A 77 9.57 -15.95 -2.49
N GLU A 78 9.50 -15.05 -1.53
CA GLU A 78 10.11 -15.23 -0.21
C GLU A 78 9.07 -14.98 0.89
N GLU A 79 8.94 -15.93 1.83
CA GLU A 79 8.01 -15.81 2.96
C GLU A 79 8.54 -14.91 4.07
N GLU A 80 9.86 -14.86 4.26
CA GLU A 80 10.49 -14.15 5.37
C GLU A 80 10.11 -12.66 5.43
N PRO A 81 10.10 -11.90 4.31
CA PRO A 81 9.62 -10.52 4.32
C PRO A 81 8.16 -10.37 4.73
N LEU A 82 7.32 -11.39 4.47
CA LEU A 82 5.89 -11.34 4.82
C LEU A 82 5.66 -11.47 6.33
N ARG A 83 6.53 -12.17 7.05
CA ARG A 83 6.44 -12.33 8.51
C ARG A 83 6.54 -11.01 9.27
N ILE A 84 7.15 -9.98 8.67
CA ILE A 84 7.17 -8.62 9.23
C ILE A 84 5.75 -8.08 9.42
N MET A 85 4.81 -8.60 8.62
CA MET A 85 3.41 -8.15 8.59
C MET A 85 2.44 -9.07 9.36
N ASP A 86 2.96 -10.10 10.04
CA ASP A 86 2.10 -11.05 10.76
C ASP A 86 1.23 -10.34 11.81
N GLY A 87 -0.09 -10.49 11.69
CA GLY A 87 -1.10 -9.87 12.57
C GLY A 87 -1.29 -8.36 12.40
N VAL A 88 -0.53 -7.71 11.52
CA VAL A 88 -0.59 -6.24 11.35
C VAL A 88 -1.88 -5.80 10.68
N VAL A 89 -2.29 -6.48 9.60
CA VAL A 89 -3.53 -6.14 8.87
C VAL A 89 -4.74 -6.34 9.77
N GLU A 90 -4.80 -7.44 10.49
CA GLU A 90 -5.88 -7.76 11.45
C GLU A 90 -5.96 -6.72 12.56
N ALA A 91 -4.82 -6.31 13.12
CA ALA A 91 -4.77 -5.28 14.16
C ALA A 91 -5.29 -3.92 13.65
N VAL A 92 -4.93 -3.53 12.44
CA VAL A 92 -5.38 -2.27 11.84
C VAL A 92 -6.85 -2.34 11.44
N VAL A 93 -7.35 -3.48 10.97
CA VAL A 93 -8.79 -3.71 10.73
C VAL A 93 -9.58 -3.60 12.04
N ALA A 94 -9.10 -4.20 13.11
CA ALA A 94 -9.74 -4.10 14.42
C ALA A 94 -9.75 -2.67 14.98
N ALA A 95 -8.82 -1.82 14.56
CA ALA A 95 -8.73 -0.41 14.96
C ALA A 95 -9.49 0.55 14.02
N ALA A 96 -10.25 0.06 13.05
CA ALA A 96 -10.86 0.86 11.97
C ALA A 96 -11.69 2.04 12.47
N ASP A 97 -12.56 1.84 13.46
CA ASP A 97 -13.40 2.91 14.02
C ASP A 97 -12.56 4.01 14.70
N GLY A 98 -11.51 3.60 15.42
CA GLY A 98 -10.57 4.53 16.04
C GLY A 98 -9.73 5.30 15.02
N ILE A 99 -9.34 4.65 13.91
CA ILE A 99 -8.65 5.30 12.80
C ILE A 99 -9.57 6.31 12.11
N ALA A 100 -10.82 5.95 11.86
CA ALA A 100 -11.83 6.86 11.30
C ALA A 100 -12.10 8.07 12.20
N ALA A 101 -12.07 7.87 13.52
CA ALA A 101 -12.20 8.93 14.52
C ALA A 101 -10.90 9.72 14.77
N LEU A 102 -9.82 9.42 14.06
CA LEU A 102 -8.48 10.00 14.25
C LEU A 102 -7.95 9.86 15.69
N ASN A 103 -8.31 8.76 16.36
CA ASN A 103 -7.81 8.47 17.70
C ASN A 103 -6.29 8.27 17.65
N PRO A 104 -5.49 8.97 18.49
CA PRO A 104 -4.04 8.93 18.41
C PRO A 104 -3.43 7.52 18.47
N ALA A 105 -3.92 6.65 19.35
CA ALA A 105 -3.42 5.28 19.47
C ALA A 105 -3.73 4.43 18.22
N SER A 106 -4.91 4.65 17.59
CA SER A 106 -5.29 3.96 16.37
C SER A 106 -4.51 4.47 15.14
N VAL A 107 -4.24 5.76 15.08
CA VAL A 107 -3.40 6.38 14.03
C VAL A 107 -1.95 5.95 14.19
N GLU A 108 -1.45 5.82 15.41
CA GLU A 108 -0.13 5.24 15.69
C GLU A 108 -0.03 3.79 15.18
N SER A 109 -1.04 2.96 15.46
CA SER A 109 -1.11 1.58 14.97
C SER A 109 -1.10 1.52 13.43
N LEU A 110 -1.84 2.42 12.77
CA LEU A 110 -1.82 2.55 11.31
C LEU A 110 -0.42 2.95 10.81
N MET A 111 0.20 3.97 11.40
CA MET A 111 1.54 4.43 10.99
C MET A 111 2.60 3.34 11.17
N LEU A 112 2.52 2.57 12.25
CA LEU A 112 3.39 1.40 12.47
C LEU A 112 3.16 0.35 11.38
N GLY A 113 1.91 0.00 11.08
CA GLY A 113 1.56 -0.95 10.03
C GLY A 113 2.08 -0.54 8.65
N LEU A 114 1.91 0.74 8.28
CA LEU A 114 2.45 1.30 7.03
C LEU A 114 3.97 1.24 6.99
N THR A 115 4.65 1.51 8.11
CA THR A 115 6.10 1.42 8.20
C THR A 115 6.58 -0.02 8.06
N LEU A 116 5.92 -0.98 8.72
CA LEU A 116 6.24 -2.41 8.61
C LEU A 116 6.00 -2.93 7.17
N SER A 117 4.93 -2.48 6.51
CA SER A 117 4.67 -2.78 5.10
C SER A 117 5.83 -2.32 4.19
N GLY A 118 6.31 -1.11 4.39
CA GLY A 118 7.47 -0.61 3.65
C GLY A 118 8.78 -1.35 3.97
N LEU A 119 8.98 -1.76 5.22
CA LEU A 119 10.13 -2.60 5.62
C LEU A 119 10.05 -4.00 5.00
N SER A 120 8.86 -4.58 4.86
CA SER A 120 8.64 -5.85 4.15
C SER A 120 9.10 -5.76 2.69
N MET A 121 8.77 -4.65 1.99
CA MET A 121 9.27 -4.39 0.64
C MET A 121 10.80 -4.24 0.60
N ALA A 122 11.36 -3.51 1.55
CA ALA A 122 12.81 -3.31 1.64
C ALA A 122 13.55 -4.64 1.90
N ALA A 123 13.01 -5.51 2.75
CA ALA A 123 13.56 -6.83 3.04
C ALA A 123 13.50 -7.76 1.82
N ALA A 124 12.41 -7.71 1.06
CA ALA A 124 12.24 -8.49 -0.18
C ALA A 124 13.07 -7.94 -1.35
N GLY A 125 13.57 -6.71 -1.28
CA GLY A 125 14.23 -6.03 -2.41
C GLY A 125 13.30 -5.75 -3.61
N THR A 126 11.99 -5.84 -3.39
CA THR A 126 10.95 -5.63 -4.41
C THR A 126 9.69 -5.04 -3.77
N SER A 127 8.80 -4.45 -4.57
CA SER A 127 7.51 -3.95 -4.08
C SER A 127 6.42 -5.04 -3.96
N GLN A 128 6.65 -6.24 -4.48
CA GLN A 128 5.66 -7.32 -4.53
C GLN A 128 4.99 -7.65 -3.17
N PRO A 129 5.68 -7.58 -2.01
CA PRO A 129 5.03 -7.78 -0.72
C PRO A 129 3.88 -6.81 -0.41
N ALA A 130 3.81 -5.67 -1.07
CA ALA A 130 2.83 -4.64 -0.79
C ALA A 130 2.23 -3.96 -2.04
N SER A 131 2.55 -4.43 -3.24
CA SER A 131 2.13 -3.81 -4.51
C SER A 131 1.87 -4.89 -5.54
N GLY A 132 0.61 -5.15 -5.83
CA GLY A 132 0.13 -6.10 -6.83
C GLY A 132 -0.67 -5.39 -7.94
N ALA A 133 -1.64 -6.09 -8.51
CA ALA A 133 -2.49 -5.60 -9.59
C ALA A 133 -3.28 -4.34 -9.19
N GLU A 134 -3.68 -4.21 -7.93
CA GLU A 134 -4.37 -3.03 -7.42
C GLU A 134 -3.50 -1.77 -7.53
N HIS A 135 -2.20 -1.87 -7.29
CA HIS A 135 -1.26 -0.76 -7.48
C HIS A 135 -1.03 -0.45 -8.95
N LEU A 136 -0.98 -1.48 -9.82
CA LEU A 136 -0.88 -1.27 -11.27
C LEU A 136 -2.07 -0.48 -11.81
N ILE A 137 -3.29 -0.76 -11.32
CA ILE A 137 -4.48 0.02 -11.67
C ILE A 137 -4.36 1.46 -11.19
N SER A 138 -3.92 1.70 -9.95
CA SER A 138 -3.68 3.05 -9.43
C SER A 138 -2.65 3.81 -10.29
N HIS A 139 -1.53 3.16 -10.62
CA HIS A 139 -0.51 3.77 -11.49
C HIS A 139 -1.04 4.07 -12.90
N PHE A 140 -1.89 3.22 -13.44
CA PHE A 140 -2.55 3.46 -14.71
C PHE A 140 -3.48 4.66 -14.66
N TRP A 141 -4.26 4.82 -13.58
CA TRP A 141 -5.09 6.01 -13.39
C TRP A 141 -4.26 7.28 -13.23
N ASP A 142 -3.12 7.23 -12.53
CA ASP A 142 -2.20 8.37 -12.45
C ASP A 142 -1.71 8.80 -13.85
N MET A 143 -1.33 7.82 -14.69
CA MET A 143 -0.88 8.10 -16.06
C MET A 143 -1.99 8.67 -16.94
N LEU A 144 -3.20 8.12 -16.86
CA LEU A 144 -4.38 8.65 -17.56
C LEU A 144 -4.72 10.06 -17.08
N GLY A 145 -4.72 10.29 -15.77
CA GLY A 145 -5.02 11.59 -15.20
C GLY A 145 -4.03 12.66 -15.63
N HIS A 146 -2.74 12.29 -15.71
CA HIS A 146 -1.72 13.18 -16.24
C HIS A 146 -1.94 13.49 -17.73
N ARG A 147 -2.23 12.46 -18.55
CA ARG A 147 -2.48 12.61 -19.98
C ARG A 147 -3.72 13.48 -20.27
N ASP A 148 -4.81 13.23 -19.54
CA ASP A 148 -6.13 13.81 -19.82
C ASP A 148 -6.43 15.03 -18.92
N SER A 149 -5.46 15.44 -18.11
CA SER A 149 -5.51 16.60 -17.21
C SER A 149 -6.66 16.55 -16.19
N TRP A 150 -7.06 15.35 -15.73
CA TRP A 150 -8.03 15.24 -14.67
C TRP A 150 -7.37 15.32 -13.27
N ARG A 151 -8.18 15.60 -12.26
CA ARG A 151 -7.69 15.64 -10.88
C ARG A 151 -7.37 14.22 -10.41
N LEU A 152 -6.11 13.99 -10.02
CA LEU A 152 -5.68 12.76 -9.37
C LEU A 152 -6.24 12.68 -7.95
N ASP A 153 -6.59 11.47 -7.49
CA ASP A 153 -6.94 11.19 -6.11
C ASP A 153 -5.69 10.72 -5.33
N LEU A 154 -5.84 10.57 -4.02
CA LEU A 154 -4.79 10.03 -3.15
C LEU A 154 -4.50 8.58 -3.52
N HIS A 155 -3.21 8.23 -3.52
CA HIS A 155 -2.72 6.92 -3.93
C HIS A 155 -3.47 5.76 -3.24
N GLY A 156 -3.50 5.73 -1.91
CA GLY A 156 -4.15 4.63 -1.20
C GLY A 156 -5.67 4.56 -1.43
N ARG A 157 -6.35 5.68 -1.70
CA ARG A 157 -7.77 5.66 -2.08
C ARG A 157 -7.98 4.97 -3.43
N GLN A 158 -7.13 5.26 -4.41
CA GLN A 158 -7.13 4.56 -5.70
C GLN A 158 -6.85 3.07 -5.51
N VAL A 159 -5.82 2.74 -4.72
CA VAL A 159 -5.45 1.35 -4.38
C VAL A 159 -6.62 0.62 -3.70
N GLY A 160 -7.29 1.23 -2.74
CA GLY A 160 -8.45 0.64 -2.07
C GLY A 160 -9.61 0.33 -3.01
N VAL A 161 -9.94 1.23 -3.95
CA VAL A 161 -10.95 0.96 -4.98
C VAL A 161 -10.50 -0.17 -5.90
N ALA A 162 -9.24 -0.16 -6.32
CA ALA A 162 -8.67 -1.21 -7.16
C ALA A 162 -8.66 -2.59 -6.45
N CYS A 163 -8.43 -2.64 -5.14
CA CYS A 163 -8.55 -3.88 -4.35
C CYS A 163 -9.94 -4.50 -4.46
N ILE A 164 -11.00 -3.71 -4.39
CA ILE A 164 -12.37 -4.20 -4.54
C ILE A 164 -12.55 -4.81 -5.94
N MET A 165 -12.05 -4.14 -6.98
CA MET A 165 -12.13 -4.65 -8.37
C MET A 165 -11.37 -5.96 -8.54
N ILE A 166 -10.14 -6.04 -8.03
CA ILE A 166 -9.29 -7.24 -8.13
C ILE A 166 -9.89 -8.40 -7.31
N SER A 167 -10.42 -8.13 -6.12
CA SER A 167 -11.09 -9.15 -5.31
C SER A 167 -12.30 -9.74 -6.02
N ALA A 168 -13.16 -8.90 -6.60
CA ALA A 168 -14.30 -9.35 -7.38
C ALA A 168 -13.88 -10.16 -8.63
N LEU A 169 -12.80 -9.76 -9.30
CA LEU A 169 -12.24 -10.52 -10.42
C LEU A 169 -11.76 -11.92 -9.97
N ARG A 170 -11.04 -11.99 -8.84
CA ARG A 170 -10.56 -13.28 -8.30
C ARG A 170 -11.70 -14.20 -7.90
N GLU A 171 -12.73 -13.69 -7.21
CA GLU A 171 -13.93 -14.46 -6.89
C GLU A 171 -14.57 -15.03 -8.16
N ARG A 172 -14.66 -14.21 -9.23
CA ARG A 172 -15.18 -14.67 -10.50
C ARG A 172 -14.31 -15.75 -11.14
N LEU A 173 -13.00 -15.61 -11.14
CA LEU A 173 -12.07 -16.62 -11.70
C LEU A 173 -12.18 -17.95 -10.93
N LEU A 174 -12.18 -17.90 -9.60
CA LEU A 174 -12.33 -19.12 -8.77
C LEU A 174 -13.66 -19.83 -9.03
N SER A 175 -14.73 -19.10 -9.34
CA SER A 175 -16.04 -19.68 -9.68
C SER A 175 -16.10 -20.36 -11.06
N LEU A 176 -15.08 -20.23 -11.91
CA LEU A 176 -15.01 -20.88 -13.23
C LEU A 176 -14.35 -22.27 -13.20
N GLU A 177 -13.78 -22.66 -12.06
CA GLU A 177 -13.14 -23.98 -11.88
C GLU A 177 -14.14 -25.08 -11.49
N GLU A 178 -15.41 -24.73 -11.23
CA GLU A 178 -16.52 -25.64 -10.98
C GLU A 178 -17.36 -25.86 -12.25
#